data_144f373db727cf746c36de146ee80240
#
_entry.id   144f373db727cf746c36de146ee80240
#
_cell.length_a   1.000
_cell.length_b   1.000
_cell.length_c   1.000
_cell.angle_alpha   90.00
_cell.angle_beta   90.00
_cell.angle_gamma   90.00
#
_symmetry.space_group_name_H-M   'P 1'
#
loop_
_entity.id
_entity.type
_entity.pdbx_description
1 polymer ?
#
loop_
_entity_poly.entity_id
_entity_poly.type
_entity_poly.pdbx_seq_one_letter_code
_entity_poly.pdbx_strand_id
1 'polypeptide(L)'
;MKKKLTRKEKREAEKQINFFEEFLKIRKHFFCNFNQKLKSVNEVRHSSYITYEPDILLFTIIMKNVSGIHSMNKMTKDFNNDTVINNFSKVLGYNDLEEIPHYDTINNFLKKLPISELEKIRIYMIKALMRKRCLEKYRLLDKYWCIDIDGTQIELTSENLLV
;
A
#
# COMPACT_ATOMS: atom_id res chain seq x y z
N MET A 1 16.37 -17.51 31.25
CA MET A 1 17.53 -17.85 30.38
C MET A 1 17.10 -17.81 28.93
N LYS A 2 17.62 -16.90 28.10
CA LYS A 2 17.35 -16.87 26.64
C LYS A 2 18.10 -18.03 25.99
N LYS A 3 17.37 -18.95 25.35
CA LYS A 3 17.92 -20.11 24.63
C LYS A 3 18.83 -19.60 23.50
N LYS A 4 20.12 -19.99 23.49
CA LYS A 4 21.03 -19.64 22.39
C LYS A 4 20.60 -20.42 21.13
N LEU A 5 20.25 -19.68 20.07
CA LEU A 5 19.90 -20.25 18.77
C LEU A 5 21.09 -21.01 18.18
N THR A 6 20.84 -22.16 17.59
CA THR A 6 21.83 -22.93 16.81
C THR A 6 22.26 -22.18 15.56
N ARG A 7 23.38 -22.55 14.93
CA ARG A 7 23.82 -21.95 13.65
C ARG A 7 22.80 -22.11 12.53
N LYS A 8 22.03 -23.20 12.52
CA LYS A 8 20.98 -23.45 11.54
C LYS A 8 19.79 -22.51 11.76
N GLU A 9 19.33 -22.40 13.00
CA GLU A 9 18.24 -21.48 13.38
C GLU A 9 18.60 -20.02 13.12
N LYS A 10 19.87 -19.62 13.34
CA LYS A 10 20.33 -18.27 12.97
C LYS A 10 20.28 -18.03 11.48
N ARG A 11 20.75 -18.98 10.64
CA ARG A 11 20.69 -18.86 9.19
C ARG A 11 19.26 -18.86 8.65
N GLU A 12 18.35 -19.59 9.29
CA GLU A 12 16.92 -19.58 8.93
C GLU A 12 16.25 -18.27 9.34
N ALA A 13 16.59 -17.72 10.51
CA ALA A 13 16.11 -16.42 10.96
C ALA A 13 16.66 -15.27 10.07
N GLU A 14 17.92 -15.35 9.63
CA GLU A 14 18.51 -14.40 8.68
C GLU A 14 17.90 -14.47 7.27
N LYS A 15 17.30 -15.61 6.92
CA LYS A 15 16.56 -15.78 5.64
C LYS A 15 15.12 -15.28 5.68
N GLN A 16 14.56 -15.00 6.85
CA GLN A 16 13.23 -14.41 6.93
C GLN A 16 13.29 -12.97 6.43
N ILE A 17 12.67 -12.76 5.27
CA ILE A 17 12.54 -11.43 4.68
C ILE A 17 11.61 -10.61 5.59
N ASN A 18 12.14 -9.55 6.17
CA ASN A 18 11.32 -8.55 6.83
C ASN A 18 10.65 -7.67 5.76
N PHE A 19 9.45 -8.02 5.35
CA PHE A 19 8.72 -7.32 4.29
C PHE A 19 8.54 -5.82 4.58
N PHE A 20 8.42 -5.44 5.83
CA PHE A 20 8.30 -4.04 6.20
C PHE A 20 9.61 -3.28 5.91
N GLU A 21 10.75 -3.81 6.33
CA GLU A 21 12.05 -3.19 6.06
C GLU A 21 12.36 -3.13 4.57
N GLU A 22 12.07 -4.20 3.83
CA GLU A 22 12.26 -4.22 2.38
C GLU A 22 11.34 -3.22 1.68
N PHE A 23 10.09 -3.11 2.11
CA PHE A 23 9.18 -2.07 1.61
C PHE A 23 9.74 -0.68 1.87
N LEU A 24 10.29 -0.40 3.06
CA LEU A 24 10.87 0.90 3.38
C LEU A 24 12.09 1.23 2.50
N LYS A 25 12.95 0.24 2.23
CA LYS A 25 14.09 0.40 1.31
C LYS A 25 13.61 0.73 -0.10
N ILE A 26 12.65 -0.03 -0.63
CA ILE A 26 12.03 0.19 -1.95
C ILE A 26 11.39 1.58 -2.00
N ARG A 27 10.58 1.94 -1.00
CA ARG A 27 9.94 3.24 -0.92
C ARG A 27 10.96 4.37 -0.93
N LYS A 28 11.98 4.30 -0.08
CA LYS A 28 13.03 5.32 0.01
C LYS A 28 13.79 5.48 -1.31
N HIS A 29 14.06 4.38 -1.99
CA HIS A 29 14.83 4.39 -3.22
C HIS A 29 14.01 4.85 -4.44
N PHE A 30 12.80 4.31 -4.61
CA PHE A 30 11.99 4.53 -5.82
C PHE A 30 10.92 5.60 -5.64
N PHE A 31 10.36 5.75 -4.45
CA PHE A 31 9.14 6.52 -4.19
C PHE A 31 9.34 7.51 -3.03
N CYS A 32 10.35 8.38 -3.12
CA CYS A 32 10.73 9.30 -2.03
C CYS A 32 9.58 10.23 -1.58
N ASN A 33 8.67 10.60 -2.47
CA ASN A 33 7.51 11.45 -2.15
C ASN A 33 6.22 10.64 -1.89
N PHE A 34 6.33 9.34 -1.61
CA PHE A 34 5.16 8.47 -1.48
C PHE A 34 4.21 8.90 -0.37
N ASN A 35 4.73 9.22 0.82
CA ASN A 35 3.89 9.70 1.93
C ASN A 35 3.15 11.00 1.59
N GLN A 36 3.84 11.93 0.89
CA GLN A 36 3.20 13.17 0.45
C GLN A 36 2.06 12.90 -0.53
N LYS A 37 2.22 11.87 -1.41
CA LYS A 37 1.17 11.44 -2.33
C LYS A 37 -0.01 10.82 -1.60
N LEU A 38 0.22 10.03 -0.56
CA LEU A 38 -0.86 9.52 0.28
C LEU A 38 -1.59 10.63 1.03
N LYS A 39 -0.87 11.61 1.58
CA LYS A 39 -1.45 12.78 2.25
C LYS A 39 -2.22 13.71 1.30
N SER A 40 -1.86 13.74 0.01
CA SER A 40 -2.54 14.58 -0.98
C SER A 40 -3.84 13.98 -1.54
N VAL A 41 -4.23 12.81 -1.08
CA VAL A 41 -5.51 12.19 -1.44
C VAL A 41 -6.65 13.04 -0.89
N ASN A 42 -7.63 13.30 -1.76
CA ASN A 42 -8.76 14.14 -1.38
C ASN A 42 -9.63 13.45 -0.32
N GLU A 43 -9.84 14.13 0.81
CA GLU A 43 -10.70 13.64 1.88
C GLU A 43 -12.17 13.85 1.50
N VAL A 44 -12.90 12.75 1.44
CA VAL A 44 -14.32 12.74 1.03
C VAL A 44 -15.28 12.56 2.20
N ARG A 45 -14.76 12.32 3.39
CA ARG A 45 -15.57 12.20 4.61
C ARG A 45 -15.85 13.59 5.19
N HIS A 46 -16.97 13.72 5.91
CA HIS A 46 -17.24 14.93 6.67
C HIS A 46 -16.23 15.09 7.82
N SER A 47 -15.77 16.30 8.08
CA SER A 47 -14.70 16.59 9.07
C SER A 47 -14.96 16.01 10.46
N SER A 48 -16.23 15.98 10.90
CA SER A 48 -16.59 15.39 12.21
C SER A 48 -16.42 13.86 12.32
N TYR A 49 -16.16 13.17 11.20
CA TYR A 49 -15.97 11.72 11.17
C TYR A 49 -14.54 11.31 10.84
N ILE A 50 -13.59 12.26 10.85
CA ILE A 50 -12.19 12.00 10.56
C ILE A 50 -11.46 11.73 11.86
N THR A 51 -11.27 10.45 12.19
CA THR A 51 -10.38 10.00 13.26
C THR A 51 -8.97 9.73 12.71
N TYR A 52 -8.90 9.22 11.48
CA TYR A 52 -7.65 8.87 10.82
C TYR A 52 -7.59 9.57 9.47
N GLU A 53 -6.45 10.19 9.17
CA GLU A 53 -6.17 10.80 7.88
C GLU A 53 -6.11 9.76 6.75
N PRO A 54 -6.36 10.16 5.49
CA PRO A 54 -6.34 9.23 4.33
C PRO A 54 -5.06 8.44 4.18
N ASP A 55 -3.91 9.04 4.49
CA ASP A 55 -2.60 8.39 4.37
C ASP A 55 -2.43 7.24 5.36
N ILE A 56 -2.96 7.35 6.59
CA ILE A 56 -2.94 6.26 7.57
C ILE A 56 -3.77 5.08 7.06
N LEU A 57 -4.98 5.35 6.54
CA LEU A 57 -5.90 4.33 6.02
C LEU A 57 -5.29 3.59 4.82
N LEU A 58 -4.78 4.35 3.85
CA LEU A 58 -4.15 3.79 2.64
C LEU A 58 -2.85 3.06 2.96
N PHE A 59 -2.02 3.60 3.84
CA PHE A 59 -0.79 2.96 4.25
C PHE A 59 -1.06 1.62 4.95
N THR A 60 -2.09 1.55 5.79
CA THR A 60 -2.50 0.32 6.48
C THR A 60 -2.88 -0.77 5.47
N ILE A 61 -3.65 -0.46 4.43
CA ILE A 61 -4.01 -1.40 3.37
C ILE A 61 -2.80 -1.86 2.58
N ILE A 62 -1.91 -0.93 2.24
CA ILE A 62 -0.67 -1.25 1.51
C ILE A 62 0.16 -2.23 2.34
N MET A 63 0.36 -1.94 3.62
CA MET A 63 1.13 -2.80 4.50
C MET A 63 0.49 -4.15 4.74
N LYS A 64 -0.85 -4.23 4.82
CA LYS A 64 -1.59 -5.50 4.84
C LYS A 64 -1.23 -6.36 3.63
N ASN A 65 -1.25 -5.78 2.43
CA ASN A 65 -0.97 -6.50 1.20
C ASN A 65 0.51 -6.89 1.09
N VAL A 66 1.43 -6.00 1.45
CA VAL A 66 2.88 -6.26 1.49
C VAL A 66 3.23 -7.39 2.47
N SER A 67 2.52 -7.46 3.60
CA SER A 67 2.70 -8.52 4.61
C SER A 67 1.99 -9.84 4.27
N GLY A 68 1.31 -9.92 3.13
CA GLY A 68 0.59 -11.14 2.71
C GLY A 68 -0.62 -11.49 3.58
N ILE A 69 -1.18 -10.51 4.30
CA ILE A 69 -2.35 -10.72 5.14
C ILE A 69 -3.60 -10.66 4.27
N HIS A 70 -4.30 -11.78 4.09
CA HIS A 70 -5.49 -11.82 3.23
C HIS A 70 -6.73 -11.22 3.91
N SER A 71 -6.92 -11.49 5.21
CA SER A 71 -8.12 -11.07 5.96
C SER A 71 -7.98 -9.65 6.54
N MET A 72 -8.99 -8.82 6.35
CA MET A 72 -9.07 -7.49 6.97
C MET A 72 -9.19 -7.57 8.50
N ASN A 73 -9.99 -8.53 9.01
CA ASN A 73 -10.11 -8.76 10.45
C ASN A 73 -8.77 -9.21 11.07
N LYS A 74 -8.03 -10.10 10.36
CA LYS A 74 -6.70 -10.52 10.81
C LYS A 74 -5.75 -9.32 10.84
N MET A 75 -5.77 -8.47 9.83
CA MET A 75 -4.96 -7.23 9.81
C MET A 75 -5.21 -6.37 11.05
N THR A 76 -6.47 -6.10 11.40
CA THR A 76 -6.80 -5.29 12.58
C THR A 76 -6.20 -5.89 13.86
N LYS A 77 -6.25 -7.23 14.00
CA LYS A 77 -5.69 -7.92 15.17
C LYS A 77 -4.16 -7.92 15.19
N ASP A 78 -3.55 -8.21 14.03
CA ASP A 78 -2.10 -8.36 13.92
C ASP A 78 -1.36 -7.02 13.97
N PHE A 79 -1.99 -5.93 13.49
CA PHE A 79 -1.35 -4.62 13.44
C PHE A 79 -1.52 -3.78 14.71
N ASN A 80 -2.53 -4.05 15.53
CA ASN A 80 -2.72 -3.33 16.79
C ASN A 80 -1.80 -3.88 17.91
N ASN A 81 -0.51 -3.65 17.73
CA ASN A 81 0.52 -3.86 18.73
C ASN A 81 1.52 -2.70 18.69
N ASP A 82 2.17 -2.43 19.81
CA ASP A 82 3.06 -1.27 20.01
C ASP A 82 4.15 -1.17 18.96
N THR A 83 4.70 -2.29 18.52
CA THR A 83 5.78 -2.31 17.51
C THR A 83 5.30 -1.80 16.17
N VAL A 84 4.13 -2.25 15.70
CA VAL A 84 3.57 -1.82 14.40
C VAL A 84 3.09 -0.38 14.48
N ILE A 85 2.40 0.01 15.57
CA ILE A 85 1.93 1.38 15.78
C ILE A 85 3.12 2.35 15.76
N ASN A 86 4.18 2.08 16.52
CA ASN A 86 5.39 2.89 16.53
C ASN A 86 6.07 2.97 15.16
N ASN A 87 6.09 1.87 14.41
CA ASN A 87 6.66 1.86 13.07
C ASN A 87 5.83 2.70 12.10
N PHE A 88 4.50 2.64 12.15
CA PHE A 88 3.61 3.46 11.34
C PHE A 88 3.77 4.95 11.70
N SER A 89 3.77 5.29 12.98
CA SER A 89 4.00 6.64 13.49
C SER A 89 5.28 7.24 12.92
N LYS A 90 6.40 6.53 13.03
CA LYS A 90 7.70 6.96 12.50
C LYS A 90 7.71 7.13 10.99
N VAL A 91 7.08 6.20 10.26
CA VAL A 91 7.08 6.22 8.78
C VAL A 91 6.20 7.31 8.22
N LEU A 92 5.05 7.56 8.83
CA LEU A 92 4.07 8.56 8.38
C LEU A 92 4.32 9.94 9.00
N GLY A 93 5.08 10.01 10.10
CA GLY A 93 5.40 11.26 10.79
C GLY A 93 4.30 11.71 11.74
N TYR A 94 3.61 10.78 12.38
CA TYR A 94 2.64 11.05 13.45
C TYR A 94 3.28 10.78 14.82
N ASN A 95 2.93 11.58 15.83
CA ASN A 95 3.45 11.40 17.19
C ASN A 95 2.39 10.84 18.15
N ASP A 96 1.15 10.86 17.73
CA ASP A 96 -0.05 10.60 18.53
C ASP A 96 -0.91 9.45 17.98
N LEU A 97 -0.33 8.58 17.17
CA LEU A 97 -1.03 7.39 16.69
C LEU A 97 -1.08 6.35 17.80
N GLU A 98 -2.24 6.16 18.41
CA GLU A 98 -2.45 5.22 19.53
C GLU A 98 -2.84 3.82 19.03
N GLU A 99 -3.53 3.73 17.90
CA GLU A 99 -3.99 2.47 17.31
C GLU A 99 -4.02 2.51 15.78
N ILE A 100 -4.03 1.33 15.18
CA ILE A 100 -4.22 1.18 13.73
C ILE A 100 -5.72 1.14 13.42
N PRO A 101 -6.18 1.79 12.33
CA PRO A 101 -7.59 1.85 11.98
C PRO A 101 -8.26 0.48 11.90
N HIS A 102 -9.45 0.37 12.48
CA HIS A 102 -10.27 -0.82 12.33
C HIS A 102 -10.66 -1.04 10.86
N TYR A 103 -10.82 -2.29 10.46
CA TYR A 103 -11.10 -2.64 9.06
C TYR A 103 -12.41 -2.01 8.54
N ASP A 104 -13.42 -1.80 9.38
CA ASP A 104 -14.67 -1.14 8.96
C ASP A 104 -14.44 0.34 8.61
N THR A 105 -13.60 1.04 9.37
CA THR A 105 -13.21 2.43 9.06
C THR A 105 -12.54 2.51 7.69
N ILE A 106 -11.62 1.59 7.42
CA ILE A 106 -10.92 1.50 6.13
C ILE A 106 -11.90 1.19 5.00
N ASN A 107 -12.77 0.19 5.18
CA ASN A 107 -13.75 -0.20 4.17
C ASN A 107 -14.73 0.94 3.86
N ASN A 108 -15.20 1.66 4.88
CA ASN A 108 -16.11 2.79 4.70
C ASN A 108 -15.44 3.97 3.98
N PHE A 109 -14.15 4.20 4.23
CA PHE A 109 -13.36 5.16 3.49
C PHE A 109 -13.19 4.73 2.03
N LEU A 110 -12.76 3.50 1.78
CA LEU A 110 -12.52 2.99 0.42
C LEU A 110 -13.77 2.98 -0.45
N LYS A 111 -14.96 2.69 0.13
CA LYS A 111 -16.23 2.75 -0.59
C LYS A 111 -16.56 4.13 -1.14
N LYS A 112 -16.10 5.19 -0.47
CA LYS A 112 -16.36 6.59 -0.86
C LYS A 112 -15.22 7.21 -1.65
N LEU A 113 -14.03 6.60 -1.63
CA LEU A 113 -12.84 7.13 -2.29
C LEU A 113 -12.99 7.07 -3.81
N PRO A 114 -12.88 8.19 -4.53
CA PRO A 114 -12.90 8.19 -5.99
C PRO A 114 -11.71 7.37 -6.56
N ILE A 115 -11.98 6.54 -7.55
CA ILE A 115 -10.94 5.73 -8.22
C ILE A 115 -9.83 6.63 -8.76
N SER A 116 -10.16 7.84 -9.22
CA SER A 116 -9.20 8.81 -9.73
C SER A 116 -8.10 9.17 -8.72
N GLU A 117 -8.36 9.13 -7.41
CA GLU A 117 -7.35 9.39 -6.39
C GLU A 117 -6.31 8.24 -6.35
N LEU A 118 -6.75 6.99 -6.43
CA LEU A 118 -5.86 5.83 -6.52
C LEU A 118 -5.07 5.84 -7.83
N GLU A 119 -5.70 6.25 -8.93
CA GLU A 119 -5.04 6.41 -10.24
C GLU A 119 -3.88 7.43 -10.19
N LYS A 120 -4.04 8.53 -9.47
CA LYS A 120 -2.97 9.53 -9.28
C LYS A 120 -1.74 8.89 -8.60
N ILE A 121 -1.95 8.06 -7.58
CA ILE A 121 -0.88 7.34 -6.88
C ILE A 121 -0.24 6.32 -7.83
N ARG A 122 -1.03 5.53 -8.55
CA ARG A 122 -0.56 4.54 -9.51
C ARG A 122 0.31 5.19 -10.59
N ILE A 123 -0.18 6.28 -11.19
CA ILE A 123 0.56 7.03 -12.23
C ILE A 123 1.87 7.57 -11.67
N TYR A 124 1.87 8.11 -10.44
CA TYR A 124 3.08 8.56 -9.78
C TYR A 124 4.11 7.43 -9.64
N MET A 125 3.68 6.24 -9.19
CA MET A 125 4.57 5.09 -9.01
C MET A 125 5.15 4.61 -10.36
N ILE A 126 4.32 4.48 -11.39
CA ILE A 126 4.78 4.08 -12.73
C ILE A 126 5.81 5.10 -13.27
N LYS A 127 5.50 6.40 -13.21
CA LYS A 127 6.43 7.44 -13.64
C LYS A 127 7.75 7.42 -12.86
N ALA A 128 7.71 7.12 -11.57
CA ALA A 128 8.92 7.00 -10.75
C ALA A 128 9.80 5.82 -11.20
N LEU A 129 9.21 4.64 -11.46
CA LEU A 129 9.92 3.47 -11.96
C LEU A 129 10.49 3.70 -13.36
N MET A 130 9.75 4.37 -14.25
CA MET A 130 10.24 4.74 -15.57
C MET A 130 11.44 5.68 -15.50
N ARG A 131 11.39 6.73 -14.68
CA ARG A 131 12.52 7.66 -14.47
C ARG A 131 13.76 6.97 -13.91
N LYS A 132 13.59 5.96 -13.08
CA LYS A 132 14.67 5.14 -12.53
C LYS A 132 15.13 4.03 -13.47
N ARG A 133 14.60 3.95 -14.68
CA ARG A 133 14.90 2.95 -15.70
C ARG A 133 14.71 1.50 -15.25
N CYS A 134 13.87 1.25 -14.25
CA CYS A 134 13.63 -0.09 -13.72
C CYS A 134 12.96 -1.01 -14.74
N LEU A 135 12.26 -0.44 -15.71
CA LEU A 135 11.47 -1.15 -16.71
C LEU A 135 12.19 -1.28 -18.06
N GLU A 136 13.41 -0.72 -18.22
CA GLU A 136 14.15 -0.72 -19.49
C GLU A 136 14.29 -2.12 -20.10
N LYS A 137 14.55 -3.13 -19.28
CA LYS A 137 14.69 -4.53 -19.72
C LYS A 137 13.41 -5.13 -20.33
N TYR A 138 12.28 -4.45 -20.19
CA TYR A 138 10.99 -4.89 -20.75
C TYR A 138 10.62 -4.13 -22.03
N ARG A 139 11.53 -3.30 -22.57
CA ARG A 139 11.31 -2.65 -23.87
C ARG A 139 11.43 -3.67 -25.00
N LEU A 140 10.49 -3.60 -25.92
CA LEU A 140 10.58 -4.32 -27.17
C LEU A 140 11.54 -3.58 -28.11
N LEU A 141 12.53 -4.27 -28.64
CA LEU A 141 13.59 -3.71 -29.52
C LEU A 141 14.30 -2.50 -28.87
N ASP A 142 14.45 -2.50 -27.54
CA ASP A 142 15.07 -1.42 -26.75
C ASP A 142 14.42 -0.03 -26.95
N LYS A 143 13.29 0.03 -27.65
CA LYS A 143 12.66 1.28 -28.08
C LYS A 143 11.21 1.42 -27.61
N TYR A 144 10.41 0.38 -27.69
CA TYR A 144 8.97 0.44 -27.48
C TYR A 144 8.53 -0.17 -26.17
N TRP A 145 7.50 0.41 -25.55
CA TRP A 145 6.81 -0.20 -24.44
C TRP A 145 5.64 -1.04 -24.97
N CYS A 146 5.60 -2.31 -24.61
CA CYS A 146 4.42 -3.13 -24.85
C CYS A 146 3.36 -2.80 -23.81
N ILE A 147 2.17 -2.47 -24.27
CA ILE A 147 0.97 -2.34 -23.42
C ILE A 147 0.09 -3.53 -23.77
N ASP A 148 -0.07 -4.43 -22.81
CA ASP A 148 -1.01 -5.53 -22.92
C ASP A 148 -2.35 -5.07 -22.31
N ILE A 149 -3.41 -5.15 -23.11
CA ILE A 149 -4.77 -4.79 -22.68
C ILE A 149 -5.56 -6.09 -22.65
N ASP A 150 -5.70 -6.67 -21.47
CA ASP A 150 -6.61 -7.77 -21.23
C ASP A 150 -8.05 -7.22 -21.19
N GLY A 151 -8.78 -7.41 -22.27
CA GLY A 151 -10.16 -6.98 -22.39
C GLY A 151 -11.11 -8.04 -21.80
N THR A 152 -11.64 -7.80 -20.63
CA THR A 152 -12.85 -8.49 -20.21
C THR A 152 -13.99 -8.02 -21.12
N GLN A 153 -14.55 -8.91 -21.93
CA GLN A 153 -15.71 -8.61 -22.74
C GLN A 153 -16.90 -8.32 -21.81
N ILE A 154 -17.29 -7.06 -21.71
CA ILE A 154 -18.54 -6.67 -21.05
C ILE A 154 -19.63 -6.87 -22.08
N GLU A 155 -20.49 -7.86 -21.92
CA GLU A 155 -21.73 -7.97 -22.67
C GLU A 155 -22.64 -6.81 -22.24
N LEU A 156 -22.76 -5.81 -23.11
CA LEU A 156 -23.77 -4.76 -22.96
C LEU A 156 -25.11 -5.37 -23.36
N THR A 157 -25.92 -5.74 -22.39
CA THR A 157 -27.33 -6.05 -22.63
C THR A 157 -28.05 -4.79 -23.09
N SER A 158 -29.03 -4.93 -23.96
CA SER A 158 -29.80 -3.81 -24.57
C SER A 158 -30.47 -2.87 -23.58
N GLU A 159 -30.58 -3.26 -22.32
CA GLU A 159 -31.11 -2.46 -21.22
C GLU A 159 -30.16 -1.32 -20.76
N ASN A 160 -28.86 -1.38 -21.10
CA ASN A 160 -27.88 -0.36 -20.73
C ASN A 160 -27.62 0.69 -21.83
N LEU A 161 -28.39 0.66 -22.92
CA LEU A 161 -28.26 1.57 -24.06
C LEU A 161 -29.27 2.73 -24.05
N LEU A 162 -30.08 2.85 -23.02
CA LEU A 162 -31.06 3.93 -22.86
C LEU A 162 -30.75 4.76 -21.61
N VAL A 163 -29.67 5.55 -21.67
CA VAL A 163 -29.48 6.76 -20.85
C VAL A 163 -28.85 7.83 -21.73
#